data_1cce1979cef1a18bdeca8871136f8486
#
_entry.id   1cce1979cef1a18bdeca8871136f8486
#
_cell.length_a   1.000
_cell.length_b   1.000
_cell.length_c   1.000
_cell.angle_alpha   90.00
_cell.angle_beta   90.00
_cell.angle_gamma   90.00
#
_symmetry.space_group_name_H-M   'P 1'
#
loop_
_entity.id
_entity.type
_entity.pdbx_description
1 polymer ?
#
loop_
_entity_poly.entity_id
_entity_poly.type
_entity_poly.pdbx_seq_one_letter_code
_entity_poly.pdbx_strand_id
1 'polypeptide(L)'
;PGDVTINGLDLGALTSKMDPDDLRQLADGIDLSMLISGAWPMVVLGFVVFFYCLGSLYDERKDRSVLFWKSLPLSDRDTVFSKAASALLVAPTLAVGAAIACMFAFMLLVSAFVLLHNGNPVSLLWGPGSPLANAGLLLASIPVYALWALPTVGWLMLCSSWSRSMPFLWAIMIPVFAGIFISWFEVMNVFDLQSAWFWKNIVARSLLSVFPGTWVDVMDIGAIA
;
A
#
# COMPACT_ATOMS: atom_id res chain seq x y z
N PRO A 1 -12.47 36.77 -32.35
CA PRO A 1 -11.55 36.51 -31.26
C PRO A 1 -10.88 35.20 -31.61
N GLY A 2 -9.59 35.28 -32.01
CA GLY A 2 -8.86 34.11 -32.44
C GLY A 2 -8.59 33.18 -31.28
N ASP A 3 -8.99 31.92 -31.40
CA ASP A 3 -8.64 30.85 -30.49
C ASP A 3 -7.12 30.70 -30.47
N VAL A 4 -6.53 30.98 -29.34
CA VAL A 4 -5.10 30.78 -29.12
C VAL A 4 -4.85 29.30 -28.90
N THR A 5 -4.60 28.57 -29.98
CA THR A 5 -4.18 27.16 -29.90
C THR A 5 -2.69 27.13 -29.48
N ILE A 6 -2.42 26.70 -28.24
CA ILE A 6 -1.07 26.43 -27.79
C ILE A 6 -0.67 25.05 -28.33
N ASN A 7 0.33 24.99 -29.20
CA ASN A 7 0.84 23.78 -29.88
C ASN A 7 -0.15 23.03 -30.80
N GLY A 8 -1.19 23.68 -31.32
CA GLY A 8 -2.08 23.06 -32.29
C GLY A 8 -3.05 21.98 -31.73
N LEU A 9 -3.06 21.76 -30.41
CA LEU A 9 -3.95 20.83 -29.73
C LEU A 9 -5.18 21.60 -29.22
N ASP A 10 -6.35 21.36 -29.83
CA ASP A 10 -7.64 21.85 -29.38
C ASP A 10 -8.45 20.70 -28.78
N LEU A 11 -8.43 20.58 -27.44
CA LEU A 11 -9.12 19.52 -26.71
C LEU A 11 -10.64 19.67 -26.76
N GLY A 12 -11.15 20.88 -26.95
CA GLY A 12 -12.58 21.14 -27.11
C GLY A 12 -13.13 20.56 -28.42
N ALA A 13 -12.37 20.72 -29.52
CA ALA A 13 -12.73 20.16 -30.82
C ALA A 13 -12.61 18.62 -30.86
N LEU A 14 -11.69 18.04 -30.12
CA LEU A 14 -11.54 16.58 -29.99
C LEU A 14 -12.70 15.96 -29.23
N THR A 15 -13.11 16.56 -28.12
CA THR A 15 -14.19 16.03 -27.26
C THR A 15 -15.55 16.02 -27.97
N SER A 16 -15.81 17.00 -28.86
CA SER A 16 -17.07 17.07 -29.62
C SER A 16 -17.23 15.94 -30.65
N LYS A 17 -16.18 15.20 -30.94
CA LYS A 17 -16.15 14.09 -31.90
C LYS A 17 -16.01 12.71 -31.26
N MET A 18 -15.92 12.63 -29.94
CA MET A 18 -15.76 11.36 -29.21
C MET A 18 -17.10 10.60 -29.17
N ASP A 19 -17.00 9.30 -29.47
CA ASP A 19 -18.10 8.35 -29.33
C ASP A 19 -18.29 7.96 -27.83
N PRO A 20 -19.45 7.48 -27.40
CA PRO A 20 -19.69 7.03 -26.02
C PRO A 20 -18.69 5.99 -25.51
N ASP A 21 -18.15 5.14 -26.40
CA ASP A 21 -17.15 4.15 -26.03
C ASP A 21 -15.76 4.79 -25.81
N ASP A 22 -15.41 5.82 -26.57
CA ASP A 22 -14.17 6.60 -26.35
C ASP A 22 -14.21 7.35 -25.01
N LEU A 23 -15.38 7.87 -24.63
CA LEU A 23 -15.58 8.55 -23.34
C LEU A 23 -15.42 7.58 -22.15
N ARG A 24 -15.87 6.33 -22.27
CA ARG A 24 -15.64 5.29 -21.25
C ARG A 24 -14.16 4.94 -21.10
N GLN A 25 -13.47 4.72 -22.22
CA GLN A 25 -12.02 4.46 -22.19
C GLN A 25 -11.25 5.64 -21.58
N LEU A 26 -11.68 6.87 -21.89
CA LEU A 26 -11.12 8.07 -21.25
C LEU A 26 -11.37 8.08 -19.74
N ALA A 27 -12.58 7.75 -19.30
CA ALA A 27 -12.94 7.68 -17.88
C ALA A 27 -12.07 6.65 -17.14
N ASP A 28 -11.94 5.44 -17.68
CA ASP A 28 -11.10 4.37 -17.12
C ASP A 28 -9.63 4.78 -17.07
N GLY A 29 -9.13 5.46 -18.10
CA GLY A 29 -7.78 5.98 -18.15
C GLY A 29 -7.53 7.08 -17.10
N ILE A 30 -8.51 7.95 -16.86
CA ILE A 30 -8.45 9.00 -15.83
C ILE A 30 -8.46 8.35 -14.45
N ASP A 31 -9.37 7.41 -14.18
CA ASP A 31 -9.47 6.73 -12.89
C ASP A 31 -8.19 5.94 -12.59
N LEU A 32 -7.63 5.26 -13.57
CA LEU A 32 -6.34 4.57 -13.44
C LEU A 32 -5.20 5.55 -13.14
N SER A 33 -5.12 6.67 -13.84
CA SER A 33 -4.10 7.69 -13.61
C SER A 33 -4.19 8.33 -12.23
N MET A 34 -5.40 8.53 -11.72
CA MET A 34 -5.64 8.98 -10.34
C MET A 34 -5.12 7.96 -9.32
N LEU A 35 -5.43 6.67 -9.50
CA LEU A 35 -4.95 5.62 -8.61
C LEU A 35 -3.43 5.50 -8.64
N ILE A 36 -2.81 5.59 -9.82
CA ILE A 36 -1.34 5.59 -9.96
C ILE A 36 -0.72 6.79 -9.25
N SER A 37 -1.30 7.98 -9.36
CA SER A 37 -0.79 9.18 -8.66
C SER A 37 -0.85 9.04 -7.13
N GLY A 38 -1.86 8.31 -6.61
CA GLY A 38 -2.01 7.98 -5.20
C GLY A 38 -1.21 6.75 -4.74
N ALA A 39 -0.58 6.00 -5.64
CA ALA A 39 0.12 4.76 -5.29
C ALA A 39 1.41 5.00 -4.50
N TRP A 40 2.10 6.12 -4.74
CA TRP A 40 3.37 6.42 -4.11
C TRP A 40 3.34 6.46 -2.57
N PRO A 41 2.40 7.17 -1.91
CA PRO A 41 2.26 7.11 -0.46
C PRO A 41 2.00 5.69 0.07
N MET A 42 1.35 4.84 -0.71
CA MET A 42 1.10 3.44 -0.34
C MET A 42 2.38 2.60 -0.35
N VAL A 43 3.27 2.82 -1.34
CA VAL A 43 4.58 2.16 -1.37
C VAL A 43 5.41 2.59 -0.15
N VAL A 44 5.44 3.88 0.15
CA VAL A 44 6.14 4.43 1.33
C VAL A 44 5.58 3.84 2.62
N LEU A 45 4.25 3.66 2.73
CA LEU A 45 3.60 3.03 3.87
C LEU A 45 4.22 1.66 4.20
N GLY A 46 4.41 0.80 3.19
CA GLY A 46 4.98 -0.53 3.38
C GLY A 46 6.36 -0.47 4.04
N PHE A 47 7.24 0.40 3.55
CA PHE A 47 8.57 0.59 4.15
C PHE A 47 8.49 1.18 5.56
N VAL A 48 7.68 2.21 5.77
CA VAL A 48 7.53 2.85 7.08
C VAL A 48 7.06 1.85 8.13
N VAL A 49 6.00 1.08 7.83
CA VAL A 49 5.46 0.08 8.76
C VAL A 49 6.47 -1.04 9.01
N PHE A 50 7.17 -1.50 7.97
CA PHE A 50 8.18 -2.55 8.09
C PHE A 50 9.31 -2.14 9.06
N PHE A 51 9.94 -1.01 8.83
CA PHE A 51 11.04 -0.53 9.68
C PHE A 51 10.57 -0.07 11.06
N TYR A 52 9.38 0.54 11.15
CA TYR A 52 8.78 0.90 12.43
C TYR A 52 8.57 -0.33 13.31
N CYS A 53 7.99 -1.41 12.80
CA CYS A 53 7.76 -2.64 13.57
C CYS A 53 9.09 -3.28 14.03
N LEU A 54 10.12 -3.26 13.18
CA LEU A 54 11.45 -3.79 13.54
C LEU A 54 12.14 -2.97 14.62
N GLY A 55 12.03 -1.64 14.58
CA GLY A 55 12.63 -0.74 15.56
C GLY A 55 11.84 -0.63 16.86
N SER A 56 10.53 -0.73 16.81
CA SER A 56 9.60 -0.30 17.86
C SER A 56 9.86 -0.85 19.27
N LEU A 57 10.28 -2.09 19.38
CA LEU A 57 10.60 -2.74 20.66
C LEU A 57 12.11 -2.89 20.87
N TYR A 58 12.87 -3.03 19.80
CA TYR A 58 14.31 -3.19 19.83
C TYR A 58 15.02 -1.92 20.30
N ASP A 59 14.66 -0.76 19.73
CA ASP A 59 15.31 0.51 20.04
C ASP A 59 15.07 0.92 21.50
N GLU A 60 13.85 0.73 22.01
CA GLU A 60 13.53 1.02 23.41
C GLU A 60 14.34 0.16 24.40
N ARG A 61 14.64 -1.10 24.03
CA ARG A 61 15.50 -1.95 24.86
C ARG A 61 16.95 -1.53 24.79
N LYS A 62 17.42 -1.16 23.60
CA LYS A 62 18.78 -0.72 23.35
C LYS A 62 19.09 0.59 24.11
N ASP A 63 18.17 1.53 24.07
CA ASP A 63 18.32 2.84 24.69
C ASP A 63 17.92 2.85 26.17
N ARG A 64 17.53 1.68 26.73
CA ARG A 64 17.03 1.52 28.11
C ARG A 64 15.82 2.38 28.46
N SER A 65 15.14 2.96 27.49
CA SER A 65 13.90 3.73 27.71
C SER A 65 12.77 2.86 28.28
N VAL A 66 12.85 1.55 28.12
CA VAL A 66 11.97 0.57 28.80
C VAL A 66 11.93 0.77 30.30
N LEU A 67 13.02 1.19 30.96
CA LEU A 67 13.05 1.43 32.42
C LEU A 67 12.17 2.60 32.80
N PHE A 68 12.08 3.63 31.95
CA PHE A 68 11.18 4.77 32.18
C PHE A 68 9.71 4.34 32.04
N TRP A 69 9.36 3.58 31.00
CA TRP A 69 7.98 3.11 30.82
C TRP A 69 7.54 2.16 31.93
N LYS A 70 8.44 1.32 32.44
CA LYS A 70 8.15 0.42 33.58
C LYS A 70 7.94 1.14 34.91
N SER A 71 8.32 2.39 35.04
CA SER A 71 7.99 3.22 36.20
C SER A 71 6.56 3.78 36.16
N LEU A 72 5.90 3.73 34.99
CA LEU A 72 4.51 4.14 34.82
C LEU A 72 3.57 2.94 35.06
N PRO A 73 2.34 3.18 35.54
CA PRO A 73 1.35 2.11 35.77
C PRO A 73 0.70 1.61 34.47
N LEU A 74 1.54 1.30 33.45
CA LEU A 74 1.13 0.79 32.15
C LEU A 74 1.51 -0.69 32.05
N SER A 75 0.63 -1.50 31.46
CA SER A 75 0.95 -2.90 31.22
C SER A 75 1.82 -3.05 29.94
N ASP A 76 2.70 -4.07 29.94
CA ASP A 76 3.52 -4.38 28.75
C ASP A 76 2.62 -4.70 27.54
N ARG A 77 1.42 -5.24 27.78
CA ARG A 77 0.42 -5.52 26.73
C ARG A 77 -0.09 -4.25 26.08
N ASP A 78 -0.44 -3.23 26.86
CA ASP A 78 -0.95 -1.96 26.33
C ASP A 78 0.11 -1.26 25.47
N THR A 79 1.38 -1.37 25.85
CA THR A 79 2.50 -0.84 25.09
C THR A 79 2.64 -1.54 23.72
N VAL A 80 2.56 -2.86 23.68
CA VAL A 80 2.64 -3.63 22.44
C VAL A 80 1.42 -3.36 21.56
N PHE A 81 0.21 -3.36 22.15
CA PHE A 81 -1.01 -3.10 21.39
C PHE A 81 -1.07 -1.67 20.82
N SER A 82 -0.62 -0.67 21.56
CA SER A 82 -0.58 0.72 21.07
C SER A 82 0.35 0.86 19.85
N LYS A 83 1.51 0.18 19.86
CA LYS A 83 2.44 0.17 18.74
C LYS A 83 1.89 -0.59 17.53
N ALA A 84 1.26 -1.75 17.78
CA ALA A 84 0.59 -2.49 16.71
C ALA A 84 -0.57 -1.68 16.10
N ALA A 85 -1.38 -1.01 16.93
CA ALA A 85 -2.44 -0.13 16.47
C ALA A 85 -1.90 1.06 15.65
N SER A 86 -0.76 1.63 16.06
CA SER A 86 -0.09 2.69 15.29
C SER A 86 0.33 2.21 13.90
N ALA A 87 0.90 0.99 13.80
CA ALA A 87 1.30 0.41 12.53
C ALA A 87 0.11 0.02 11.63
N LEU A 88 -0.98 -0.50 12.22
CA LEU A 88 -2.11 -1.08 11.49
C LEU A 88 -3.24 -0.08 11.20
N LEU A 89 -3.37 0.99 11.98
CA LEU A 89 -4.46 1.96 11.85
C LEU A 89 -3.93 3.37 11.56
N VAL A 90 -3.01 3.89 12.37
CA VAL A 90 -2.55 5.29 12.23
C VAL A 90 -1.74 5.46 10.95
N ALA A 91 -0.75 4.60 10.70
CA ALA A 91 0.10 4.71 9.53
C ALA A 91 -0.69 4.57 8.21
N PRO A 92 -1.56 3.55 8.02
CA PRO A 92 -2.36 3.47 6.79
C PRO A 92 -3.39 4.60 6.65
N THR A 93 -3.97 5.10 7.74
CA THR A 93 -4.87 6.25 7.67
C THR A 93 -4.15 7.49 7.15
N LEU A 94 -2.93 7.76 7.61
CA LEU A 94 -2.11 8.87 7.13
C LEU A 94 -1.70 8.67 5.65
N ALA A 95 -1.32 7.44 5.28
CA ALA A 95 -0.95 7.13 3.90
C ALA A 95 -2.13 7.26 2.93
N VAL A 96 -3.32 6.79 3.31
CA VAL A 96 -4.55 6.96 2.53
C VAL A 96 -4.91 8.44 2.40
N GLY A 97 -4.82 9.21 3.49
CA GLY A 97 -5.03 10.65 3.44
C GLY A 97 -4.06 11.36 2.46
N ALA A 98 -2.77 10.98 2.50
CA ALA A 98 -1.78 11.48 1.56
C ALA A 98 -2.05 11.04 0.11
N ALA A 99 -2.48 9.78 -0.10
CA ALA A 99 -2.84 9.28 -1.42
C ALA A 99 -4.04 10.03 -2.02
N ILE A 100 -5.07 10.28 -1.23
CA ILE A 100 -6.23 11.09 -1.64
C ILE A 100 -5.78 12.53 -1.96
N ALA A 101 -4.93 13.13 -1.16
CA ALA A 101 -4.39 14.46 -1.43
C ALA A 101 -3.58 14.50 -2.74
N CYS A 102 -2.73 13.51 -3.00
CA CYS A 102 -1.99 13.38 -4.27
C CYS A 102 -2.93 13.22 -5.47
N MET A 103 -3.97 12.39 -5.33
CA MET A 103 -4.98 12.18 -6.35
C MET A 103 -5.70 13.50 -6.72
N PHE A 104 -6.17 14.26 -5.73
CA PHE A 104 -6.80 15.55 -6.00
C PHE A 104 -5.83 16.61 -6.53
N ALA A 105 -4.59 16.63 -6.04
CA ALA A 105 -3.54 17.51 -6.57
C ALA A 105 -3.26 17.20 -8.05
N PHE A 106 -3.16 15.93 -8.41
CA PHE A 106 -3.02 15.50 -9.80
C PHE A 106 -4.19 15.96 -10.67
N MET A 107 -5.43 15.76 -10.20
CA MET A 107 -6.63 16.23 -10.91
C MET A 107 -6.65 17.74 -11.13
N LEU A 108 -6.22 18.52 -10.14
CA LEU A 108 -6.10 19.98 -10.27
C LEU A 108 -5.03 20.37 -11.29
N LEU A 109 -3.89 19.72 -11.30
CA LEU A 109 -2.81 19.97 -12.28
C LEU A 109 -3.28 19.65 -13.71
N VAL A 110 -3.92 18.49 -13.91
CA VAL A 110 -4.45 18.12 -15.22
C VAL A 110 -5.59 19.08 -15.64
N SER A 111 -6.44 19.52 -14.70
CA SER A 111 -7.49 20.49 -14.98
C SER A 111 -6.89 21.84 -15.44
N ALA A 112 -5.82 22.28 -14.82
CA ALA A 112 -5.13 23.51 -15.24
C ALA A 112 -4.52 23.34 -16.65
N PHE A 113 -3.94 22.18 -16.96
CA PHE A 113 -3.42 21.88 -18.28
C PHE A 113 -4.53 21.89 -19.36
N VAL A 114 -5.68 21.27 -19.07
CA VAL A 114 -6.85 21.23 -19.97
C VAL A 114 -7.38 22.63 -20.25
N LEU A 115 -7.45 23.49 -19.21
CA LEU A 115 -7.86 24.91 -19.36
C LEU A 115 -6.92 25.69 -20.26
N LEU A 116 -5.60 25.48 -20.16
CA LEU A 116 -4.61 26.15 -21.00
C LEU A 116 -4.74 25.74 -22.48
N HIS A 117 -5.33 24.60 -22.77
CA HIS A 117 -5.54 24.08 -24.15
C HIS A 117 -7.01 24.20 -24.61
N ASN A 118 -7.72 25.22 -24.12
CA ASN A 118 -9.13 25.53 -24.48
C ASN A 118 -10.15 24.37 -24.22
N GLY A 119 -9.76 23.37 -23.40
CA GLY A 119 -10.67 22.28 -23.00
C GLY A 119 -11.49 22.65 -21.77
N ASN A 120 -12.65 22.00 -21.62
CA ASN A 120 -13.45 22.12 -20.40
C ASN A 120 -13.08 20.97 -19.45
N PRO A 121 -12.41 21.25 -18.29
CA PRO A 121 -11.98 20.19 -17.38
C PRO A 121 -13.18 19.48 -16.72
N VAL A 122 -14.33 20.15 -16.57
CA VAL A 122 -15.50 19.52 -15.97
C VAL A 122 -16.03 18.41 -16.85
N SER A 123 -16.16 18.65 -18.15
CA SER A 123 -16.67 17.65 -19.11
C SER A 123 -15.65 16.56 -19.44
N LEU A 124 -14.33 16.87 -19.37
CA LEU A 124 -13.27 15.95 -19.75
C LEU A 124 -12.74 15.09 -18.61
N LEU A 125 -12.68 15.63 -17.40
CA LEU A 125 -12.03 15.00 -16.25
C LEU A 125 -13.00 14.70 -15.11
N TRP A 126 -13.74 15.71 -14.66
CA TRP A 126 -14.60 15.59 -13.48
C TRP A 126 -15.93 14.90 -13.76
N GLY A 127 -16.44 14.99 -14.99
CA GLY A 127 -17.68 14.31 -15.41
C GLY A 127 -17.48 12.82 -15.66
N PRO A 128 -16.51 12.41 -16.51
CA PRO A 128 -16.24 11.01 -16.76
C PRO A 128 -15.55 10.31 -15.58
N GLY A 129 -14.58 10.95 -14.94
CA GLY A 129 -13.85 10.38 -13.80
C GLY A 129 -14.70 10.27 -12.54
N SER A 130 -14.30 9.36 -11.65
CA SER A 130 -14.99 9.08 -10.39
C SER A 130 -14.10 9.33 -9.15
N PRO A 131 -13.59 10.57 -8.92
CA PRO A 131 -12.62 10.85 -7.86
C PRO A 131 -13.18 10.55 -6.45
N LEU A 132 -14.46 10.75 -6.22
CA LEU A 132 -15.08 10.44 -4.93
C LEU A 132 -15.21 8.93 -4.70
N ALA A 133 -15.53 8.16 -5.74
CA ALA A 133 -15.58 6.71 -5.65
C ALA A 133 -14.17 6.13 -5.37
N ASN A 134 -13.14 6.62 -6.08
CA ASN A 134 -11.75 6.23 -5.86
C ASN A 134 -11.26 6.60 -4.44
N ALA A 135 -11.61 7.80 -3.94
CA ALA A 135 -11.32 8.16 -2.55
C ALA A 135 -12.05 7.24 -1.55
N GLY A 136 -13.29 6.89 -1.82
CA GLY A 136 -14.08 5.94 -1.03
C GLY A 136 -13.45 4.55 -0.99
N LEU A 137 -12.96 4.03 -2.12
CA LEU A 137 -12.24 2.77 -2.21
C LEU A 137 -10.94 2.79 -1.40
N LEU A 138 -10.17 3.88 -1.48
CA LEU A 138 -8.96 4.05 -0.67
C LEU A 138 -9.27 4.05 0.82
N LEU A 139 -10.32 4.72 1.27
CA LEU A 139 -10.75 4.70 2.67
C LEU A 139 -11.21 3.29 3.10
N ALA A 140 -11.98 2.61 2.25
CA ALA A 140 -12.43 1.24 2.51
C ALA A 140 -11.27 0.22 2.55
N SER A 141 -10.12 0.52 1.94
CA SER A 141 -8.94 -0.34 1.98
C SER A 141 -8.25 -0.37 3.35
N ILE A 142 -8.48 0.61 4.24
CA ILE A 142 -7.81 0.69 5.55
C ILE A 142 -8.07 -0.56 6.41
N PRO A 143 -9.32 -0.99 6.68
CA PRO A 143 -9.57 -2.20 7.47
C PRO A 143 -9.06 -3.47 6.78
N VAL A 144 -9.12 -3.54 5.45
CA VAL A 144 -8.59 -4.67 4.68
C VAL A 144 -7.07 -4.75 4.86
N TYR A 145 -6.37 -3.62 4.74
CA TYR A 145 -4.95 -3.53 4.99
C TYR A 145 -4.59 -3.96 6.42
N ALA A 146 -5.32 -3.46 7.43
CA ALA A 146 -5.05 -3.77 8.83
C ALA A 146 -5.11 -5.28 9.11
N LEU A 147 -6.14 -5.96 8.58
CA LEU A 147 -6.27 -7.43 8.71
C LEU A 147 -5.21 -8.18 7.92
N TRP A 148 -4.89 -7.70 6.72
CA TRP A 148 -3.90 -8.35 5.85
C TRP A 148 -2.47 -8.21 6.36
N ALA A 149 -2.09 -7.04 6.88
CA ALA A 149 -0.76 -6.74 7.39
C ALA A 149 -0.51 -7.34 8.79
N LEU A 150 -1.55 -7.76 9.50
CA LEU A 150 -1.45 -8.23 10.89
C LEU A 150 -0.42 -9.36 11.10
N PRO A 151 -0.34 -10.42 10.26
CA PRO A 151 0.68 -11.46 10.40
C PRO A 151 2.11 -10.91 10.30
N THR A 152 2.37 -10.03 9.33
CA THR A 152 3.69 -9.43 9.14
C THR A 152 4.04 -8.50 10.30
N VAL A 153 3.13 -7.64 10.73
CA VAL A 153 3.34 -6.76 11.89
C VAL A 153 3.64 -7.59 13.14
N GLY A 154 2.86 -8.65 13.39
CA GLY A 154 3.09 -9.57 14.51
C GLY A 154 4.47 -10.25 14.43
N TRP A 155 4.86 -10.73 13.26
CA TRP A 155 6.17 -11.34 13.02
C TRP A 155 7.32 -10.37 13.24
N LEU A 156 7.25 -9.17 12.65
CA LEU A 156 8.30 -8.16 12.78
C LEU A 156 8.46 -7.67 14.24
N MET A 157 7.35 -7.46 14.96
CA MET A 157 7.37 -7.09 16.37
C MET A 157 7.92 -8.23 17.24
N LEU A 158 7.63 -9.49 16.91
CA LEU A 158 8.23 -10.64 17.59
C LEU A 158 9.75 -10.63 17.41
N CYS A 159 10.24 -10.45 16.19
CA CYS A 159 11.67 -10.35 15.90
C CYS A 159 12.30 -9.15 16.61
N SER A 160 11.60 -8.00 16.63
CA SER A 160 12.01 -6.79 17.37
C SER A 160 12.14 -7.05 18.87
N SER A 161 11.24 -7.84 19.46
CA SER A 161 11.26 -8.14 20.90
C SER A 161 12.32 -9.17 21.29
N TRP A 162 12.63 -10.12 20.44
CA TRP A 162 13.50 -11.27 20.76
C TRP A 162 14.96 -11.04 20.37
N SER A 163 15.25 -10.33 19.29
CA SER A 163 16.63 -10.16 18.80
C SER A 163 17.47 -9.29 19.74
N ARG A 164 18.72 -9.74 19.98
CA ARG A 164 19.72 -8.97 20.76
C ARG A 164 20.47 -7.96 19.89
N SER A 165 20.59 -8.26 18.60
CA SER A 165 21.25 -7.41 17.59
C SER A 165 20.63 -7.65 16.24
N MET A 166 20.58 -6.62 15.39
CA MET A 166 20.14 -6.67 13.99
C MET A 166 18.81 -7.40 13.78
N PRO A 167 17.67 -6.88 14.31
CA PRO A 167 16.34 -7.51 14.18
C PRO A 167 15.96 -7.75 12.73
N PHE A 168 16.42 -6.90 11.81
CA PHE A 168 16.21 -7.02 10.38
C PHE A 168 16.72 -8.36 9.81
N LEU A 169 17.93 -8.76 10.20
CA LEU A 169 18.49 -10.04 9.71
C LEU A 169 17.67 -11.23 10.20
N TRP A 170 17.26 -11.25 11.45
CA TRP A 170 16.47 -12.35 11.99
C TRP A 170 15.09 -12.41 11.35
N ALA A 171 14.45 -11.26 11.13
CA ALA A 171 13.13 -11.18 10.51
C ALA A 171 13.11 -11.78 9.10
N ILE A 172 14.17 -11.60 8.32
CA ILE A 172 14.29 -12.12 6.95
C ILE A 172 14.87 -13.53 6.93
N MET A 173 15.96 -13.78 7.67
CA MET A 173 16.68 -15.06 7.62
C MET A 173 15.82 -16.23 8.07
N ILE A 174 15.03 -16.09 9.14
CA ILE A 174 14.24 -17.21 9.67
C ILE A 174 13.23 -17.72 8.63
N PRO A 175 12.34 -16.91 8.04
CA PRO A 175 11.40 -17.38 7.03
C PRO A 175 12.10 -17.91 5.77
N VAL A 176 13.17 -17.24 5.32
CA VAL A 176 13.92 -17.63 4.11
C VAL A 176 14.61 -18.96 4.31
N PHE A 177 15.33 -19.15 5.42
CA PHE A 177 15.97 -20.45 5.70
C PHE A 177 14.94 -21.56 5.87
N ALA A 178 13.83 -21.31 6.55
CA ALA A 178 12.74 -22.28 6.63
C ALA A 178 12.23 -22.68 5.23
N GLY A 179 12.03 -21.71 4.34
CA GLY A 179 11.65 -21.96 2.95
C GLY A 179 12.70 -22.79 2.19
N ILE A 180 13.97 -22.46 2.33
CA ILE A 180 15.09 -23.21 1.72
C ILE A 180 15.12 -24.66 2.24
N PHE A 181 14.97 -24.88 3.55
CA PHE A 181 14.94 -26.23 4.13
C PHE A 181 13.77 -27.05 3.59
N ILE A 182 12.59 -26.47 3.50
CA ILE A 182 11.41 -27.17 2.95
C ILE A 182 11.62 -27.50 1.48
N SER A 183 12.16 -26.57 0.67
CA SER A 183 12.49 -26.84 -0.72
C SER A 183 13.54 -27.94 -0.87
N TRP A 184 14.51 -27.99 0.03
CA TRP A 184 15.53 -29.04 0.05
C TRP A 184 14.93 -30.43 0.32
N PHE A 185 14.04 -30.53 1.32
CA PHE A 185 13.37 -31.81 1.64
C PHE A 185 12.44 -32.28 0.52
N GLU A 186 11.77 -31.37 -0.19
CA GLU A 186 10.96 -31.70 -1.37
C GLU A 186 11.85 -32.29 -2.50
N VAL A 187 13.00 -31.66 -2.79
CA VAL A 187 13.96 -32.18 -3.81
C VAL A 187 14.48 -33.56 -3.44
N MET A 188 14.70 -33.83 -2.14
CA MET A 188 15.17 -35.14 -1.67
C MET A 188 14.06 -36.20 -1.61
N ASN A 189 12.80 -35.86 -1.93
CA ASN A 189 11.63 -36.72 -1.84
C ASN A 189 11.46 -37.42 -0.46
N VAL A 190 11.91 -36.75 0.62
CA VAL A 190 11.79 -37.28 1.98
C VAL A 190 10.39 -37.13 2.52
N PHE A 191 9.73 -36.02 2.15
CA PHE A 191 8.35 -35.69 2.52
C PHE A 191 7.65 -35.10 1.31
N ASP A 192 6.34 -35.37 1.19
CA ASP A 192 5.48 -34.74 0.18
C ASP A 192 5.11 -33.31 0.62
N LEU A 193 6.10 -32.41 0.56
CA LEU A 193 5.97 -31.01 0.98
C LEU A 193 5.79 -30.13 -0.26
N GLN A 194 4.77 -29.27 -0.22
CA GLN A 194 4.55 -28.28 -1.26
C GLN A 194 5.37 -27.01 -0.97
N SER A 195 6.63 -26.96 -1.39
CA SER A 195 7.52 -25.81 -1.14
C SER A 195 6.96 -24.52 -1.75
N ALA A 196 6.37 -24.57 -2.95
CA ALA A 196 5.76 -23.42 -3.59
C ALA A 196 4.63 -22.81 -2.73
N TRP A 197 3.80 -23.64 -2.10
CA TRP A 197 2.77 -23.18 -1.17
C TRP A 197 3.38 -22.47 0.05
N PHE A 198 4.44 -23.04 0.61
CA PHE A 198 5.14 -22.46 1.77
C PHE A 198 5.75 -21.10 1.45
N TRP A 199 6.43 -20.99 0.30
CA TRP A 199 6.99 -19.72 -0.15
C TRP A 199 5.92 -18.64 -0.34
N LYS A 200 4.82 -18.97 -1.00
CA LYS A 200 3.72 -18.02 -1.26
C LYS A 200 2.97 -17.65 0.03
N ASN A 201 2.61 -18.64 0.86
CA ASN A 201 1.68 -18.41 1.97
C ASN A 201 2.37 -18.12 3.31
N ILE A 202 3.61 -18.52 3.51
CA ILE A 202 4.32 -18.30 4.76
C ILE A 202 5.40 -17.23 4.59
N VAL A 203 6.37 -17.46 3.71
CA VAL A 203 7.51 -16.55 3.55
C VAL A 203 7.06 -15.20 3.00
N ALA A 204 6.34 -15.18 1.88
CA ALA A 204 5.88 -13.94 1.27
C ALA A 204 4.91 -13.18 2.20
N ARG A 205 3.96 -13.87 2.85
CA ARG A 205 3.04 -13.22 3.78
C ARG A 205 3.69 -12.70 5.04
N SER A 206 4.70 -13.38 5.58
CA SER A 206 5.41 -12.89 6.77
C SER A 206 6.29 -11.67 6.51
N LEU A 207 6.68 -11.43 5.26
CA LEU A 207 7.59 -10.33 4.91
C LEU A 207 6.91 -9.20 4.13
N LEU A 208 5.97 -9.52 3.24
CA LEU A 208 5.46 -8.58 2.24
C LEU A 208 4.03 -8.09 2.49
N SER A 209 3.28 -8.67 3.44
CA SER A 209 1.87 -8.25 3.66
C SER A 209 1.70 -6.82 4.18
N VAL A 210 2.78 -6.15 4.58
CA VAL A 210 2.75 -4.71 4.91
C VAL A 210 2.73 -3.81 3.67
N PHE A 211 3.02 -4.36 2.48
CA PHE A 211 2.92 -3.61 1.24
C PHE A 211 1.49 -3.67 0.71
N PRO A 212 0.81 -2.52 0.53
CA PRO A 212 -0.53 -2.49 -0.04
C PRO A 212 -0.56 -3.08 -1.45
N GLY A 213 -1.66 -3.79 -1.76
CA GLY A 213 -1.83 -4.45 -3.06
C GLY A 213 -1.38 -5.91 -3.10
N THR A 214 -0.59 -6.40 -2.13
CA THR A 214 -0.16 -7.80 -2.09
C THR A 214 -1.29 -8.81 -1.86
N TRP A 215 -2.47 -8.34 -1.47
CA TRP A 215 -3.68 -9.17 -1.39
C TRP A 215 -4.31 -9.46 -2.75
N VAL A 216 -4.07 -8.63 -3.77
CA VAL A 216 -4.67 -8.77 -5.10
C VAL A 216 -4.25 -10.07 -5.77
N ASP A 217 -2.97 -10.44 -5.67
CA ASP A 217 -2.43 -11.69 -6.24
C ASP A 217 -2.94 -12.95 -5.54
N VAL A 218 -3.43 -12.81 -4.30
CA VAL A 218 -3.91 -13.94 -3.49
C VAL A 218 -5.41 -14.13 -3.60
N MET A 219 -6.13 -13.05 -3.83
CA MET A 219 -7.58 -13.08 -4.04
C MET A 219 -7.96 -13.37 -5.48
N ASP A 220 -7.20 -14.10 -6.23
CA ASP A 220 -7.44 -14.56 -7.61
C ASP A 220 -8.69 -13.91 -8.26
N ILE A 221 -8.59 -12.59 -8.54
CA ILE A 221 -9.72 -11.81 -9.07
C ILE A 221 -10.17 -12.35 -10.45
N GLY A 222 -9.32 -13.16 -11.09
CA GLY A 222 -9.65 -13.91 -12.29
C GLY A 222 -10.71 -15.01 -12.13
N ALA A 223 -11.07 -15.38 -10.90
CA ALA A 223 -12.15 -16.36 -10.64
C ALA A 223 -13.53 -15.71 -10.46
N ILE A 224 -13.62 -14.38 -10.49
CA ILE A 224 -14.87 -13.62 -10.29
C ILE A 224 -15.28 -12.86 -11.58
N ALA A 225 -14.47 -12.94 -12.65
CA ALA A 225 -14.76 -12.34 -13.94
C ALA A 225 -15.42 -13.35 -14.90
#